data_d57fbefdd8ca6f947688d21c339281d7
#
_entry.id   d57fbefdd8ca6f947688d21c339281d7
#
_cell.length_a   1.000
_cell.length_b   1.000
_cell.length_c   1.000
_cell.angle_alpha   90.00
_cell.angle_beta   90.00
_cell.angle_gamma   90.00
#
_symmetry.space_group_name_H-M   'P 1'
#
loop_
_entity.id
_entity.type
_entity.pdbx_description
1 polymer ?
#
loop_
_entity_poly.entity_id
_entity_poly.type
_entity_poly.pdbx_seq_one_letter_code
_entity_poly.pdbx_strand_id
1 'polypeptide(L)'
;DLLLELGIPAIKVGSDDLTNTPLIRRYAEEKLPLILSSGMSDLAEVYNSINIAGGFDDHPVALLLCTSQYPTPPEDVNLDRLSILRKKYPNLILGFSDHTIGGLAQCYRWLGEGSI
;
A
#
# COMPACT_ATOMS: atom_id res chain seq x y z
N ASP A 1 -21.96 -9.80 0.49
CA ASP A 1 -21.12 -9.99 1.67
C ASP A 1 -21.34 -8.89 2.71
N LEU A 2 -21.37 -9.25 4.00
CA LEU A 2 -21.74 -8.38 5.13
C LEU A 2 -21.07 -7.00 5.12
N LEU A 3 -19.78 -6.92 4.84
CA LEU A 3 -19.06 -5.64 4.82
C LEU A 3 -19.57 -4.68 3.74
N LEU A 4 -19.91 -5.20 2.57
CA LEU A 4 -20.49 -4.41 1.48
C LEU A 4 -21.90 -3.93 1.84
N GLU A 5 -22.70 -4.77 2.47
CA GLU A 5 -24.04 -4.40 2.98
C GLU A 5 -23.97 -3.29 4.03
N LEU A 6 -22.88 -3.24 4.81
CA LEU A 6 -22.60 -2.17 5.79
C LEU A 6 -22.13 -0.86 5.15
N GLY A 7 -21.90 -0.82 3.83
CA GLY A 7 -21.50 0.39 3.11
C GLY A 7 -20.09 0.87 3.41
N ILE A 8 -19.11 -0.05 3.46
CA ILE A 8 -17.71 0.33 3.66
C ILE A 8 -17.22 1.25 2.53
N PRO A 9 -16.41 2.28 2.82
CA PRO A 9 -15.97 3.26 1.81
C PRO A 9 -14.78 2.78 0.97
N ALA A 10 -14.02 1.79 1.43
CA ALA A 10 -12.84 1.25 0.78
C ALA A 10 -12.51 -0.15 1.31
N ILE A 11 -11.71 -0.91 0.55
CA ILE A 11 -11.21 -2.23 0.96
C ILE A 11 -9.71 -2.14 1.16
N LYS A 12 -9.22 -2.53 2.35
CA LYS A 12 -7.78 -2.64 2.62
C LYS A 12 -7.33 -4.09 2.53
N VAL A 13 -6.29 -4.34 1.72
CA VAL A 13 -5.61 -5.62 1.59
C VAL A 13 -4.34 -5.58 2.43
N GLY A 14 -4.22 -6.49 3.37
CA GLY A 14 -3.02 -6.65 4.19
C GLY A 14 -1.82 -7.10 3.37
N SER A 15 -0.61 -6.92 3.91
CA SER A 15 0.63 -7.33 3.22
C SER A 15 0.71 -8.84 2.97
N ASP A 16 0.12 -9.64 3.82
CA ASP A 16 0.09 -11.10 3.68
C ASP A 16 -0.74 -11.56 2.46
N ASP A 17 -1.72 -10.75 2.07
CA ASP A 17 -2.63 -11.02 0.95
C ASP A 17 -2.27 -10.27 -0.34
N LEU A 18 -1.19 -9.49 -0.38
CA LEU A 18 -0.85 -8.71 -1.57
C LEU A 18 -0.60 -9.60 -2.80
N THR A 19 -0.03 -10.79 -2.61
CA THR A 19 0.23 -11.75 -3.68
C THR A 19 -0.97 -12.66 -3.99
N ASN A 20 -2.04 -12.55 -3.23
CA ASN A 20 -3.29 -13.29 -3.45
C ASN A 20 -4.09 -12.64 -4.59
N THR A 21 -3.64 -12.84 -5.81
CA THR A 21 -4.20 -12.21 -7.01
C THR A 21 -5.68 -12.52 -7.26
N PRO A 22 -6.20 -13.73 -6.98
CA PRO A 22 -7.63 -13.99 -7.09
C PRO A 22 -8.46 -13.13 -6.14
N LEU A 23 -7.96 -12.92 -4.91
CA LEU A 23 -8.64 -12.09 -3.91
C LEU A 23 -8.66 -10.62 -4.32
N ILE A 24 -7.53 -10.08 -4.79
CA ILE A 24 -7.44 -8.69 -5.26
C ILE A 24 -8.38 -8.46 -6.45
N ARG A 25 -8.42 -9.40 -7.40
CA ARG A 25 -9.34 -9.34 -8.55
C ARG A 25 -10.79 -9.28 -8.09
N ARG A 26 -11.16 -10.15 -7.14
CA ARG A 26 -12.51 -10.17 -6.58
C ARG A 26 -12.88 -8.86 -5.91
N TYR A 27 -11.94 -8.23 -5.18
CA TYR A 27 -12.17 -6.93 -4.56
C TYR A 27 -12.28 -5.79 -5.58
N ALA A 28 -11.50 -5.83 -6.65
CA ALA A 28 -11.58 -4.84 -7.72
C ALA A 28 -12.95 -4.84 -8.43
N GLU A 29 -13.60 -6.01 -8.54
CA GLU A 29 -14.95 -6.15 -9.10
C GLU A 29 -16.02 -5.37 -8.33
N GLU A 30 -15.81 -5.11 -7.03
CA GLU A 30 -16.73 -4.34 -6.18
C GLU A 30 -16.68 -2.84 -6.46
N LYS A 31 -15.74 -2.37 -7.27
CA LYS A 31 -15.54 -0.95 -7.68
C LYS A 31 -15.34 0.02 -6.51
N LEU A 32 -14.97 -0.47 -5.35
CA LEU A 32 -14.57 0.34 -4.20
C LEU A 32 -13.07 0.67 -4.28
N PRO A 33 -12.63 1.81 -3.72
CA PRO A 33 -11.22 2.12 -3.58
C PRO A 33 -10.46 0.99 -2.88
N LEU A 34 -9.28 0.61 -3.42
CA LEU A 34 -8.43 -0.41 -2.84
C LEU A 34 -7.20 0.22 -2.19
N ILE A 35 -6.87 -0.23 -0.98
CA ILE A 35 -5.66 0.15 -0.25
C ILE A 35 -4.80 -1.10 -0.12
N LEU A 36 -3.67 -1.16 -0.83
CA LEU A 36 -2.77 -2.31 -0.86
C LEU A 36 -1.56 -2.05 0.04
N SER A 37 -1.20 -3.00 0.89
CA SER A 37 0.00 -2.91 1.74
C SER A 37 1.12 -3.76 1.15
N SER A 38 2.31 -3.15 0.91
CA SER A 38 3.41 -3.83 0.20
C SER A 38 4.15 -4.88 1.05
N GLY A 39 4.25 -4.67 2.36
CA GLY A 39 4.86 -5.62 3.30
C GLY A 39 6.13 -6.29 2.79
N MET A 40 6.11 -7.61 2.76
CA MET A 40 7.20 -8.49 2.36
C MET A 40 7.37 -8.64 0.84
N SER A 41 6.53 -7.99 0.03
CA SER A 41 6.50 -8.19 -1.42
C SER A 41 7.65 -7.48 -2.12
N ASP A 42 8.12 -8.08 -3.20
CA ASP A 42 9.08 -7.46 -4.11
C ASP A 42 8.41 -6.48 -5.10
N LEU A 43 9.22 -5.79 -5.91
CA LEU A 43 8.69 -4.80 -6.85
C LEU A 43 7.86 -5.41 -7.99
N ALA A 44 8.11 -6.66 -8.37
CA ALA A 44 7.36 -7.34 -9.41
C ALA A 44 5.98 -7.76 -8.89
N GLU A 45 5.93 -8.27 -7.67
CA GLU A 45 4.69 -8.63 -6.97
C GLU A 45 3.81 -7.39 -6.74
N VAL A 46 4.41 -6.28 -6.28
CA VAL A 46 3.72 -4.99 -6.12
C VAL A 46 3.13 -4.51 -7.45
N TYR A 47 3.94 -4.54 -8.53
CA TYR A 47 3.47 -4.15 -9.87
C TYR A 47 2.27 -5.00 -10.31
N ASN A 48 2.38 -6.33 -10.19
CA ASN A 48 1.33 -7.24 -10.59
C ASN A 48 0.03 -7.00 -9.79
N SER A 49 0.14 -6.75 -8.50
CA SER A 49 -1.01 -6.50 -7.64
C SER A 49 -1.72 -5.19 -7.97
N ILE A 50 -0.97 -4.11 -8.24
CA ILE A 50 -1.52 -2.83 -8.70
C ILE A 50 -2.24 -3.00 -10.04
N ASN A 51 -1.63 -3.74 -10.98
CA ASN A 51 -2.21 -4.00 -12.29
C ASN A 51 -3.53 -4.77 -12.18
N ILE A 52 -3.58 -5.82 -11.38
CA ILE A 52 -4.79 -6.62 -11.16
C ILE A 52 -5.87 -5.81 -10.43
N ALA A 53 -5.48 -4.91 -9.52
CA ALA A 53 -6.38 -3.99 -8.86
C ALA A 53 -6.96 -2.91 -9.79
N GLY A 54 -6.44 -2.78 -11.01
CA GLY A 54 -6.85 -1.75 -11.97
C GLY A 54 -6.23 -0.37 -11.71
N GLY A 55 -5.18 -0.29 -10.89
CA GLY A 55 -4.56 0.98 -10.51
C GLY A 55 -3.87 1.73 -11.65
N PHE A 56 -3.69 1.07 -12.80
CA PHE A 56 -3.21 1.70 -14.04
C PHE A 56 -4.35 2.06 -15.01
N ASP A 57 -5.59 1.68 -14.70
CA ASP A 57 -6.79 1.84 -15.52
C ASP A 57 -7.85 2.71 -14.81
N ASP A 58 -7.41 3.76 -14.14
CA ASP A 58 -8.26 4.73 -13.41
C ASP A 58 -9.06 4.17 -12.21
N HIS A 59 -8.85 2.93 -11.81
CA HIS A 59 -9.42 2.44 -10.55
C HIS A 59 -8.68 3.08 -9.37
N PRO A 60 -9.39 3.61 -8.35
CA PRO A 60 -8.75 4.25 -7.21
C PRO A 60 -7.99 3.23 -6.34
N VAL A 61 -6.66 3.22 -6.49
CA VAL A 61 -5.75 2.36 -5.73
C VAL A 61 -4.75 3.21 -4.98
N ALA A 62 -4.56 2.93 -3.69
CA ALA A 62 -3.48 3.45 -2.88
C ALA A 62 -2.52 2.32 -2.48
N LEU A 63 -1.22 2.57 -2.54
CA LEU A 63 -0.19 1.64 -2.09
C LEU A 63 0.47 2.15 -0.81
N LEU A 64 0.45 1.34 0.24
CA LEU A 64 1.13 1.64 1.49
C LEU A 64 2.45 0.88 1.55
N LEU A 65 3.56 1.62 1.70
CA LEU A 65 4.80 1.03 2.15
C LEU A 65 4.63 0.58 3.61
N CYS A 66 4.95 -0.66 3.90
CA CYS A 66 5.01 -1.17 5.27
C CYS A 66 6.09 -2.23 5.39
N THR A 67 6.50 -2.52 6.63
CA THR A 67 7.36 -3.64 6.98
C THR A 67 6.54 -4.60 7.82
N SER A 68 6.49 -5.87 7.42
CA SER A 68 5.70 -6.91 8.10
C SER A 68 6.41 -7.44 9.35
N GLN A 69 6.73 -6.54 10.25
CA GLN A 69 7.40 -6.83 11.54
C GLN A 69 6.77 -5.95 12.63
N TYR A 70 6.46 -6.53 13.78
CA TYR A 70 5.71 -5.89 14.86
C TYR A 70 6.40 -6.10 16.21
N PRO A 71 7.11 -5.10 16.78
CA PRO A 71 7.40 -3.79 16.18
C PRO A 71 8.48 -3.86 15.11
N THR A 72 8.49 -2.90 14.18
CA THR A 72 9.54 -2.75 13.19
C THR A 72 10.74 -1.99 13.80
N PRO A 73 11.96 -2.52 13.75
CA PRO A 73 13.16 -1.75 14.09
C PRO A 73 13.33 -0.57 13.11
N PRO A 74 13.82 0.60 13.56
CA PRO A 74 13.99 1.78 12.70
C PRO A 74 14.83 1.51 11.44
N GLU A 75 15.85 0.69 11.55
CA GLU A 75 16.74 0.29 10.44
C GLU A 75 16.04 -0.50 9.33
N ASP A 76 14.94 -1.18 9.65
CA ASP A 76 14.17 -2.01 8.70
C ASP A 76 13.03 -1.23 8.02
N VAL A 77 12.77 0.01 8.41
CA VAL A 77 11.69 0.84 7.85
C VAL A 77 11.91 1.17 6.37
N ASN A 78 13.15 1.48 5.98
CA ASN A 78 13.58 1.73 4.60
C ASN A 78 12.68 2.73 3.85
N LEU A 79 12.55 3.94 4.36
CA LEU A 79 11.71 5.00 3.77
C LEU A 79 12.14 5.40 2.36
N ASP A 80 13.38 5.19 1.95
CA ASP A 80 13.87 5.45 0.59
C ASP A 80 13.09 4.66 -0.47
N ARG A 81 12.48 3.53 -0.11
CA ARG A 81 11.58 2.78 -0.99
C ARG A 81 10.37 3.62 -1.45
N LEU A 82 9.88 4.54 -0.62
CA LEU A 82 8.80 5.46 -1.02
C LEU A 82 9.22 6.34 -2.20
N SER A 83 10.45 6.85 -2.17
CA SER A 83 10.99 7.67 -3.26
C SER A 83 11.13 6.87 -4.56
N ILE A 84 11.53 5.59 -4.45
CA ILE A 84 11.61 4.67 -5.60
C ILE A 84 10.22 4.40 -6.16
N LEU A 85 9.25 4.10 -5.30
CA LEU A 85 7.86 3.83 -5.69
C LEU A 85 7.23 5.07 -6.34
N ARG A 86 7.47 6.26 -5.81
CA ARG A 86 6.96 7.52 -6.36
C ARG A 86 7.47 7.80 -7.76
N LYS A 87 8.77 7.58 -8.00
CA LYS A 87 9.38 7.70 -9.34
C LYS A 87 8.80 6.68 -10.31
N LYS A 88 8.56 5.46 -9.85
CA LYS A 88 8.05 4.37 -10.68
C LYS A 88 6.55 4.49 -10.97
N TYR A 89 5.78 5.01 -10.02
CA TYR A 89 4.32 5.12 -10.09
C TYR A 89 3.85 6.55 -9.75
N PRO A 90 4.13 7.55 -10.60
CA PRO A 90 3.90 8.97 -10.27
C PRO A 90 2.43 9.32 -10.06
N ASN A 91 1.51 8.56 -10.65
CA ASN A 91 0.06 8.78 -10.57
C ASN A 91 -0.62 7.96 -9.47
N LEU A 92 0.13 7.11 -8.76
CA LEU A 92 -0.41 6.28 -7.70
C LEU A 92 -0.39 7.02 -6.36
N ILE A 93 -1.46 6.90 -5.59
CA ILE A 93 -1.47 7.38 -4.21
C ILE A 93 -0.56 6.49 -3.37
N LEU A 94 0.49 7.08 -2.81
CA LEU A 94 1.43 6.39 -1.93
C LEU A 94 1.24 6.81 -0.49
N GLY A 95 1.30 5.84 0.40
CA GLY A 95 1.20 6.05 1.83
C GLY A 95 2.24 5.24 2.60
N PHE A 96 2.20 5.35 3.91
CA PHE A 96 3.06 4.63 4.83
C PHE A 96 2.23 4.00 5.94
N SER A 97 2.41 2.72 6.19
CA SER A 97 1.83 1.99 7.32
C SER A 97 2.94 1.70 8.32
N ASP A 98 2.95 2.45 9.41
CA ASP A 98 4.01 2.43 10.40
C ASP A 98 3.76 1.36 11.47
N HIS A 99 4.76 0.52 11.70
CA HIS A 99 4.75 -0.48 12.78
C HIS A 99 5.93 -0.29 13.75
N THR A 100 6.60 0.87 13.71
CA THR A 100 7.66 1.22 14.65
C THR A 100 7.10 1.63 16.00
N ILE A 101 7.94 1.59 17.04
CA ILE A 101 7.58 2.18 18.33
C ILE A 101 7.81 3.69 18.27
N GLY A 102 6.77 4.47 18.61
CA GLY A 102 6.80 5.94 18.56
C GLY A 102 6.42 6.50 17.19
N GLY A 103 6.55 7.82 17.01
CA GLY A 103 6.11 8.54 15.81
C GLY A 103 7.26 9.04 14.93
N LEU A 104 8.50 8.64 15.17
CA LEU A 104 9.67 9.22 14.50
C LEU A 104 9.71 8.90 13.00
N ALA A 105 9.38 7.66 12.62
CA ALA A 105 9.33 7.24 11.22
C ALA A 105 8.28 8.03 10.42
N GLN A 106 7.14 8.32 11.02
CA GLN A 106 6.10 9.16 10.42
C GLN A 106 6.59 10.59 10.19
N CYS A 107 7.31 11.17 11.16
CA CYS A 107 7.89 12.51 11.01
C CYS A 107 8.94 12.56 9.89
N TYR A 108 9.82 11.58 9.80
CA TYR A 108 10.81 11.50 8.72
C TYR A 108 10.17 11.32 7.34
N ARG A 109 9.13 10.51 7.26
CA ARG A 109 8.36 10.38 6.02
C ARG A 109 7.81 11.73 5.57
N TRP A 110 7.21 12.48 6.48
CA TRP A 110 6.59 13.77 6.19
C TRP A 110 7.63 14.82 5.75
N LEU A 111 8.78 14.86 6.41
CA LEU A 111 9.89 15.76 6.04
C LEU A 111 10.47 15.42 4.66
N GLY A 112 10.54 14.15 4.31
CA GLY A 112 10.97 13.72 2.98
C GLY A 112 10.02 14.13 1.84
N GLU A 113 8.74 14.29 2.13
CA GLU A 113 7.75 14.78 1.15
C GLU A 113 7.81 16.31 0.95
N GLY A 114 8.26 17.05 1.96
CA GLY A 114 8.41 18.51 1.90
C GLY A 114 9.66 19.00 1.16
N SER A 115 10.48 18.09 0.69
CA SER A 115 11.75 18.40 -0.02
C SER A 115 11.63 18.28 -1.55
N ILE A 116 10.43 18.43 -2.08
CA ILE A 116 10.16 18.47 -3.54
C ILE A 116 9.66 19.85 -3.90
#